data_107da67d030adf9901cc8d5ba7c9ab44
#
_entry.id   107da67d030adf9901cc8d5ba7c9ab44
#
_cell.length_a   1.000
_cell.length_b   1.000
_cell.length_c   1.000
_cell.angle_alpha   90.00
_cell.angle_beta   90.00
_cell.angle_gamma   90.00
#
_symmetry.space_group_name_H-M   'P 1'
#
loop_
_entity.id
_entity.type
_entity.pdbx_description
1 polymer ?
#
loop_
_entity_poly.entity_id
_entity_poly.type
_entity_poly.pdbx_seq_one_letter_code
_entity_poly.pdbx_strand_id
1 'polypeptide(L)'
;MIPNRQKIAKDISRILVIESEQVDTLVREATTRPKGIRVGVLLRQLAQVHIHRGLLAYFANSDAGQMRQELYTATKLITLALDEDGGPMQDAPFDYFFALLSCSHEAIMELASKARHLNPSVRPNEDIGFYSELTRLLILGEDAAALELASKLKRVKNRDNAIFCRLAVDRDVDGIRQYIEKYEIGAPAGGYLVAEWIPEYSATYLLKLVAFRGLDVEVSSSHLDRNLLNMAPLESYSLKYNFLRTGLPQREKSIIGKLKEFLGW
;
A
#
# COMPACT_ATOMS: atom_id res chain seq x y z
N MET A 1 20.24 -12.07 7.05
CA MET A 1 21.34 -11.26 6.42
C MET A 1 20.71 -10.00 5.85
N ILE A 2 21.13 -8.83 6.32
CA ILE A 2 20.59 -7.55 5.78
C ILE A 2 20.96 -7.49 4.31
N PRO A 3 20.02 -7.29 3.38
CA PRO A 3 20.32 -7.21 1.96
C PRO A 3 21.37 -6.13 1.68
N ASN A 4 22.24 -6.38 0.72
CA ASN A 4 23.25 -5.40 0.33
C ASN A 4 22.57 -4.16 -0.27
N ARG A 5 22.54 -3.06 0.50
CA ARG A 5 21.90 -1.78 0.11
C ARG A 5 22.37 -1.28 -1.26
N GLN A 6 23.66 -1.43 -1.58
CA GLN A 6 24.21 -1.00 -2.86
C GLN A 6 23.65 -1.84 -4.03
N LYS A 7 23.50 -3.16 -3.83
CA LYS A 7 22.88 -4.03 -4.84
C LYS A 7 21.44 -3.63 -5.08
N ILE A 8 20.67 -3.44 -4.01
CA ILE A 8 19.26 -3.00 -4.09
C ILE A 8 19.17 -1.66 -4.82
N ALA A 9 19.97 -0.66 -4.43
CA ALA A 9 19.98 0.64 -5.08
C ALA A 9 20.31 0.55 -6.58
N LYS A 10 21.27 -0.31 -6.96
CA LYS A 10 21.61 -0.55 -8.36
C LYS A 10 20.46 -1.18 -9.15
N ASP A 11 19.77 -2.15 -8.57
CA ASP A 11 18.64 -2.84 -9.22
C ASP A 11 17.47 -1.86 -9.42
N ILE A 12 17.14 -1.06 -8.41
CA ILE A 12 16.11 -0.02 -8.48
C ILE A 12 16.47 1.04 -9.52
N SER A 13 17.73 1.50 -9.53
CA SER A 13 18.18 2.50 -10.51
C SER A 13 17.99 2.06 -11.95
N ARG A 14 18.23 0.77 -12.25
CA ARG A 14 18.02 0.22 -13.60
C ARG A 14 16.55 0.24 -14.02
N ILE A 15 15.65 -0.08 -13.09
CA ILE A 15 14.21 -0.02 -13.33
C ILE A 15 13.78 1.43 -13.57
N LEU A 16 14.24 2.35 -12.74
CA LEU A 16 13.89 3.76 -12.82
C LEU A 16 14.35 4.46 -14.11
N VAL A 17 15.41 3.99 -14.77
CA VAL A 17 15.80 4.52 -16.09
C VAL A 17 14.65 4.36 -17.08
N ILE A 18 14.06 3.17 -17.15
CA ILE A 18 12.95 2.88 -18.08
C ILE A 18 11.66 3.59 -17.63
N GLU A 19 11.35 3.53 -16.37
CA GLU A 19 10.11 4.10 -15.82
C GLU A 19 10.09 5.63 -15.91
N SER A 20 11.23 6.29 -15.68
CA SER A 20 11.32 7.75 -15.71
C SER A 20 11.04 8.35 -17.07
N GLU A 21 11.35 7.64 -18.16
CA GLU A 21 11.04 8.06 -19.52
C GLU A 21 9.52 8.08 -19.80
N GLN A 22 8.76 7.32 -19.05
CA GLN A 22 7.30 7.18 -19.23
C GLN A 22 6.49 8.18 -18.40
N VAL A 23 7.08 8.82 -17.39
CA VAL A 23 6.34 9.67 -16.42
C VAL A 23 5.50 10.74 -17.10
N ASP A 24 6.08 11.52 -18.01
CA ASP A 24 5.36 12.62 -18.68
C ASP A 24 4.21 12.09 -19.53
N THR A 25 4.39 10.93 -20.16
CA THR A 25 3.33 10.26 -20.90
C THR A 25 2.22 9.77 -19.99
N LEU A 26 2.56 9.11 -18.88
CA LEU A 26 1.57 8.66 -17.88
C LEU A 26 0.75 9.82 -17.32
N VAL A 27 1.41 10.93 -16.97
CA VAL A 27 0.75 12.15 -16.46
C VAL A 27 -0.17 12.74 -17.51
N ARG A 28 0.31 12.91 -18.74
CA ARG A 28 -0.47 13.45 -19.86
C ARG A 28 -1.70 12.58 -20.14
N GLU A 29 -1.53 11.26 -20.26
CA GLU A 29 -2.63 10.36 -20.57
C GLU A 29 -3.64 10.25 -19.41
N ALA A 30 -3.18 10.27 -18.16
CA ALA A 30 -4.08 10.30 -17.00
C ALA A 30 -4.95 11.57 -17.00
N THR A 31 -4.36 12.73 -17.36
CA THR A 31 -5.06 14.02 -17.36
C THR A 31 -5.93 14.23 -18.60
N THR A 32 -5.50 13.78 -19.79
CA THR A 32 -6.27 13.90 -21.05
C THR A 32 -7.35 12.83 -21.19
N ARG A 33 -7.23 11.71 -20.45
CA ARG A 33 -8.20 10.61 -20.38
C ARG A 33 -8.60 10.06 -21.78
N PRO A 34 -7.66 9.65 -22.62
CA PRO A 34 -7.95 9.23 -23.98
C PRO A 34 -8.92 8.03 -23.98
N LYS A 35 -9.73 7.94 -25.03
CA LYS A 35 -10.74 6.88 -25.18
C LYS A 35 -10.05 5.50 -25.21
N GLY A 36 -10.60 4.56 -24.45
CA GLY A 36 -10.09 3.18 -24.39
C GLY A 36 -8.97 2.94 -23.40
N ILE A 37 -8.43 3.98 -22.75
CA ILE A 37 -7.40 3.83 -21.72
C ILE A 37 -8.04 3.83 -20.32
N ARG A 38 -7.59 2.88 -19.49
CA ARG A 38 -7.98 2.77 -18.08
C ARG A 38 -7.07 3.68 -17.24
N VAL A 39 -7.61 4.81 -16.82
CA VAL A 39 -6.85 5.84 -16.08
C VAL A 39 -6.29 5.31 -14.76
N GLY A 40 -7.03 4.47 -14.04
CA GLY A 40 -6.56 3.86 -12.81
C GLY A 40 -5.30 3.01 -13.00
N VAL A 41 -5.16 2.34 -14.17
CA VAL A 41 -3.93 1.59 -14.50
C VAL A 41 -2.75 2.54 -14.67
N LEU A 42 -2.93 3.67 -15.36
CA LEU A 42 -1.88 4.69 -15.52
C LEU A 42 -1.45 5.28 -14.19
N LEU A 43 -2.42 5.57 -13.31
CA LEU A 43 -2.15 6.09 -11.97
C LEU A 43 -1.36 5.09 -11.11
N ARG A 44 -1.65 3.78 -11.24
CA ARG A 44 -0.90 2.73 -10.54
C ARG A 44 0.52 2.60 -11.07
N GLN A 45 0.72 2.68 -12.40
CA GLN A 45 2.06 2.71 -12.99
C GLN A 45 2.85 3.93 -12.49
N LEU A 46 2.22 5.10 -12.43
CA LEU A 46 2.85 6.30 -11.90
C LEU A 46 3.16 6.14 -10.39
N ALA A 47 2.28 5.52 -9.62
CA ALA A 47 2.54 5.20 -8.21
C ALA A 47 3.74 4.28 -8.04
N GLN A 48 3.90 3.27 -8.92
CA GLN A 48 5.06 2.37 -8.91
C GLN A 48 6.38 3.11 -9.10
N VAL A 49 6.42 4.09 -10.01
CA VAL A 49 7.60 4.96 -10.18
C VAL A 49 7.96 5.69 -8.89
N HIS A 50 6.95 6.20 -8.17
CA HIS A 50 7.17 6.87 -6.89
C HIS A 50 7.64 5.92 -5.78
N ILE A 51 7.11 4.70 -5.73
CA ILE A 51 7.61 3.67 -4.82
C ILE A 51 9.10 3.42 -5.08
N HIS A 52 9.49 3.19 -6.32
CA HIS A 52 10.89 2.96 -6.67
C HIS A 52 11.78 4.17 -6.36
N ARG A 53 11.33 5.39 -6.62
CA ARG A 53 12.07 6.62 -6.24
C ARG A 53 12.27 6.72 -4.74
N GLY A 54 11.23 6.45 -3.96
CA GLY A 54 11.30 6.46 -2.50
C GLY A 54 12.28 5.42 -1.97
N LEU A 55 12.20 4.19 -2.46
CA LEU A 55 13.12 3.13 -2.07
C LEU A 55 14.57 3.45 -2.49
N LEU A 56 14.78 4.02 -3.69
CA LEU A 56 16.11 4.45 -4.11
C LEU A 56 16.67 5.53 -3.18
N ALA A 57 15.88 6.55 -2.84
CA ALA A 57 16.30 7.59 -1.90
C ALA A 57 16.75 6.99 -0.56
N TYR A 58 16.04 6.01 -0.06
CA TYR A 58 16.38 5.33 1.18
C TYR A 58 17.64 4.45 1.06
N PHE A 59 17.70 3.56 0.07
CA PHE A 59 18.80 2.59 -0.03
C PHE A 59 20.09 3.21 -0.54
N ALA A 60 20.03 4.18 -1.47
CA ALA A 60 21.22 4.84 -2.01
C ALA A 60 21.74 5.97 -1.11
N ASN A 61 20.83 6.81 -0.61
CA ASN A 61 21.18 8.07 0.03
C ASN A 61 20.88 8.12 1.53
N SER A 62 20.25 7.08 2.08
CA SER A 62 19.74 7.06 3.46
C SER A 62 18.74 8.21 3.73
N ASP A 63 18.07 8.71 2.68
CA ASP A 63 17.11 9.79 2.77
C ASP A 63 15.69 9.25 3.07
N ALA A 64 15.42 9.09 4.36
CA ALA A 64 14.11 8.66 4.83
C ALA A 64 13.03 9.75 4.64
N GLY A 65 13.41 11.01 4.56
CA GLY A 65 12.49 12.12 4.30
C GLY A 65 11.94 12.05 2.88
N GLN A 66 12.82 11.98 1.89
CA GLN A 66 12.41 11.83 0.50
C GLN A 66 11.66 10.52 0.27
N MET A 67 12.06 9.43 0.92
CA MET A 67 11.32 8.17 0.81
C MET A 67 9.86 8.35 1.24
N ARG A 68 9.61 8.93 2.41
CA ARG A 68 8.24 9.15 2.91
C ARG A 68 7.42 10.04 1.99
N GLN A 69 8.02 11.10 1.46
CA GLN A 69 7.37 12.02 0.51
C GLN A 69 6.97 11.31 -0.79
N GLU A 70 7.84 10.48 -1.33
CA GLU A 70 7.56 9.71 -2.55
C GLU A 70 6.48 8.64 -2.30
N LEU A 71 6.54 7.94 -1.16
CA LEU A 71 5.53 6.94 -0.77
C LEU A 71 4.17 7.58 -0.45
N TYR A 72 4.14 8.78 0.11
CA TYR A 72 2.92 9.56 0.22
C TYR A 72 2.29 9.86 -1.14
N THR A 73 3.10 10.31 -2.09
CA THR A 73 2.64 10.58 -3.47
C THR A 73 2.10 9.30 -4.10
N ALA A 74 2.79 8.17 -3.96
CA ALA A 74 2.33 6.87 -4.44
C ALA A 74 0.97 6.49 -3.82
N THR A 75 0.83 6.64 -2.51
CA THR A 75 -0.43 6.34 -1.79
C THR A 75 -1.59 7.18 -2.31
N LYS A 76 -1.39 8.48 -2.52
CA LYS A 76 -2.43 9.37 -3.08
C LYS A 76 -2.81 8.99 -4.52
N LEU A 77 -1.84 8.57 -5.35
CA LEU A 77 -2.08 8.07 -6.71
C LEU A 77 -2.87 6.76 -6.70
N ILE A 78 -2.54 5.82 -5.83
CA ILE A 78 -3.27 4.55 -5.66
C ILE A 78 -4.70 4.84 -5.20
N THR A 79 -4.87 5.72 -4.24
CA THR A 79 -6.19 6.12 -3.72
C THR A 79 -7.05 6.73 -4.83
N LEU A 80 -6.48 7.59 -5.67
CA LEU A 80 -7.18 8.15 -6.83
C LEU A 80 -7.49 7.09 -7.89
N ALA A 81 -6.60 6.11 -8.08
CA ALA A 81 -6.84 5.00 -9.01
C ALA A 81 -8.05 4.15 -8.62
N LEU A 82 -8.34 4.01 -7.32
CA LEU A 82 -9.53 3.30 -6.84
C LEU A 82 -10.82 4.01 -7.22
N ASP A 83 -10.82 5.34 -7.18
CA ASP A 83 -11.99 6.16 -7.60
C ASP A 83 -12.27 6.00 -9.10
N GLU A 84 -11.22 5.79 -9.90
CA GLU A 84 -11.34 5.72 -11.36
C GLU A 84 -11.79 4.36 -11.90
N ASP A 85 -11.27 3.28 -11.35
CA ASP A 85 -11.51 1.93 -11.87
C ASP A 85 -12.66 1.20 -11.18
N GLY A 86 -13.09 1.67 -9.99
CA GLY A 86 -14.20 1.06 -9.25
C GLY A 86 -14.00 -0.41 -8.88
N GLY A 87 -12.79 -0.91 -9.01
CA GLY A 87 -12.46 -2.32 -8.85
C GLY A 87 -11.72 -2.65 -7.55
N PRO A 88 -11.72 -3.93 -7.15
CA PRO A 88 -10.96 -4.38 -5.98
C PRO A 88 -9.45 -4.18 -6.20
N MET A 89 -8.73 -3.84 -5.14
CA MET A 89 -7.27 -3.77 -5.15
C MET A 89 -6.68 -5.18 -5.30
N GLN A 90 -5.93 -5.40 -6.39
CA GLN A 90 -5.28 -6.70 -6.63
C GLN A 90 -3.98 -6.85 -5.81
N ASP A 91 -3.25 -5.73 -5.58
CA ASP A 91 -1.96 -5.71 -4.89
C ASP A 91 -2.05 -5.06 -3.50
N ALA A 92 -3.21 -5.12 -2.88
CA ALA A 92 -3.54 -4.41 -1.67
C ALA A 92 -2.56 -4.54 -0.48
N PRO A 93 -1.93 -5.70 -0.19
CA PRO A 93 -0.97 -5.77 0.90
C PRO A 93 0.22 -4.85 0.69
N PHE A 94 0.72 -4.73 -0.55
CA PHE A 94 1.83 -3.83 -0.87
C PHE A 94 1.40 -2.37 -0.81
N ASP A 95 0.21 -2.06 -1.30
CA ASP A 95 -0.32 -0.70 -1.26
C ASP A 95 -0.40 -0.19 0.18
N TYR A 96 -0.92 -1.01 1.11
CA TYR A 96 -0.95 -0.65 2.54
C TYR A 96 0.45 -0.59 3.17
N PHE A 97 1.33 -1.49 2.79
CA PHE A 97 2.70 -1.45 3.30
C PHE A 97 3.40 -0.14 2.96
N PHE A 98 3.33 0.29 1.70
CA PHE A 98 3.93 1.56 1.29
C PHE A 98 3.22 2.77 1.88
N ALA A 99 1.90 2.70 2.04
CA ALA A 99 1.15 3.72 2.76
C ALA A 99 1.64 3.85 4.21
N LEU A 100 1.79 2.74 4.93
CA LEU A 100 2.31 2.71 6.30
C LEU A 100 3.75 3.24 6.40
N LEU A 101 4.62 2.92 5.41
CA LEU A 101 5.97 3.46 5.33
C LEU A 101 6.00 4.97 5.02
N SER A 102 4.97 5.52 4.37
CA SER A 102 4.86 6.97 4.20
C SER A 102 4.71 7.72 5.52
N CYS A 103 4.21 7.05 6.57
CA CYS A 103 3.86 7.59 7.87
C CYS A 103 2.82 8.72 7.83
N SER A 104 2.13 8.95 6.71
CA SER A 104 1.05 9.93 6.60
C SER A 104 -0.27 9.33 7.09
N HIS A 105 -0.69 9.70 8.29
CA HIS A 105 -1.95 9.22 8.87
C HIS A 105 -3.13 9.50 7.94
N GLU A 106 -3.21 10.72 7.38
CA GLU A 106 -4.27 11.12 6.45
C GLU A 106 -4.33 10.20 5.22
N ALA A 107 -3.19 10.00 4.54
CA ALA A 107 -3.16 9.20 3.31
C ALA A 107 -3.47 7.72 3.58
N ILE A 108 -3.02 7.17 4.70
CA ILE A 108 -3.31 5.79 5.12
C ILE A 108 -4.81 5.62 5.37
N MET A 109 -5.43 6.53 6.11
CA MET A 109 -6.86 6.50 6.41
C MET A 109 -7.70 6.69 5.15
N GLU A 110 -7.32 7.61 4.26
CA GLU A 110 -8.00 7.83 2.99
C GLU A 110 -7.98 6.58 2.11
N LEU A 111 -6.80 5.95 1.96
CA LEU A 111 -6.66 4.69 1.22
C LEU A 111 -7.57 3.60 1.81
N ALA A 112 -7.52 3.40 3.13
CA ALA A 112 -8.32 2.37 3.79
C ALA A 112 -9.83 2.62 3.67
N SER A 113 -10.25 3.89 3.72
CA SER A 113 -11.67 4.26 3.59
C SER A 113 -12.23 4.03 2.19
N LYS A 114 -11.42 4.22 1.15
CA LYS A 114 -11.82 4.05 -0.26
C LYS A 114 -11.65 2.62 -0.76
N ALA A 115 -10.72 1.87 -0.19
CA ALA A 115 -10.43 0.52 -0.62
C ALA A 115 -11.59 -0.43 -0.32
N ARG A 116 -12.04 -1.13 -1.35
CA ARG A 116 -13.08 -2.18 -1.26
C ARG A 116 -12.44 -3.49 -1.72
N HIS A 117 -11.98 -4.29 -0.76
CA HIS A 117 -11.21 -5.50 -1.07
C HIS A 117 -12.05 -6.74 -1.27
N LEU A 118 -13.24 -6.79 -0.64
CA LEU A 118 -14.11 -7.93 -0.75
C LEU A 118 -15.40 -7.53 -1.46
N ASN A 119 -15.57 -8.06 -2.65
CA ASN A 119 -16.90 -8.34 -3.10
C ASN A 119 -17.39 -9.56 -2.26
N PRO A 120 -18.48 -9.47 -1.49
CA PRO A 120 -19.00 -10.58 -0.69
C PRO A 120 -19.28 -11.85 -1.49
N SER A 121 -19.38 -11.72 -2.82
CA SER A 121 -19.54 -12.83 -3.79
C SER A 121 -18.21 -13.45 -4.25
N VAL A 122 -17.07 -12.80 -4.01
CA VAL A 122 -15.75 -13.34 -4.35
C VAL A 122 -15.31 -14.28 -3.24
N ARG A 123 -15.13 -15.49 -3.61
CA ARG A 123 -14.81 -16.70 -2.86
C ARG A 123 -14.00 -16.47 -1.57
N PRO A 124 -14.45 -17.03 -0.44
CA PRO A 124 -13.73 -16.97 0.86
C PRO A 124 -12.36 -17.65 0.88
N ASN A 125 -11.80 -17.97 -0.27
CA ASN A 125 -10.63 -18.81 -0.46
C ASN A 125 -9.40 -18.12 -1.02
N GLU A 126 -9.46 -16.83 -1.35
CA GLU A 126 -8.31 -16.09 -1.87
C GLU A 126 -7.58 -15.39 -0.72
N ASP A 127 -6.46 -15.98 -0.31
CA ASP A 127 -5.67 -15.58 0.88
C ASP A 127 -5.30 -14.09 0.90
N ILE A 128 -4.99 -13.51 -0.26
CA ILE A 128 -4.57 -12.11 -0.39
C ILE A 128 -5.71 -11.14 -0.06
N GLY A 129 -6.92 -11.40 -0.54
CA GLY A 129 -8.08 -10.53 -0.28
C GLY A 129 -8.44 -10.46 1.20
N PHE A 130 -8.37 -11.58 1.92
CA PHE A 130 -8.63 -11.61 3.36
C PHE A 130 -7.58 -10.84 4.16
N TYR A 131 -6.31 -11.02 3.84
CA TYR A 131 -5.24 -10.30 4.52
C TYR A 131 -5.37 -8.79 4.34
N SER A 132 -5.66 -8.37 3.12
CA SER A 132 -5.85 -6.95 2.79
C SER A 132 -7.04 -6.34 3.51
N GLU A 133 -8.15 -7.08 3.58
CA GLU A 133 -9.34 -6.61 4.28
C GLU A 133 -9.15 -6.58 5.80
N LEU A 134 -8.47 -7.56 6.40
CA LEU A 134 -8.10 -7.50 7.81
C LEU A 134 -7.23 -6.27 8.10
N THR A 135 -6.25 -5.98 7.25
CA THR A 135 -5.41 -4.78 7.37
C THR A 135 -6.27 -3.51 7.29
N ARG A 136 -7.17 -3.41 6.32
CA ARG A 136 -8.09 -2.28 6.17
C ARG A 136 -8.91 -2.05 7.43
N LEU A 137 -9.54 -3.10 7.94
CA LEU A 137 -10.36 -3.03 9.15
C LEU A 137 -9.55 -2.62 10.37
N LEU A 138 -8.33 -3.15 10.52
CA LEU A 138 -7.42 -2.75 11.60
C LEU A 138 -6.97 -1.29 11.48
N ILE A 139 -6.70 -0.79 10.27
CA ILE A 139 -6.37 0.61 10.03
C ILE A 139 -7.55 1.51 10.42
N LEU A 140 -8.77 1.14 10.03
CA LEU A 140 -9.98 1.92 10.32
C LEU A 140 -10.46 1.80 11.78
N GLY A 141 -9.87 0.90 12.58
CA GLY A 141 -10.32 0.64 13.95
C GLY A 141 -11.66 -0.12 14.02
N GLU A 142 -12.05 -0.80 12.93
CA GLU A 142 -13.25 -1.62 12.85
C GLU A 142 -13.02 -3.00 13.48
N ASP A 143 -12.67 -3.01 14.77
CA ASP A 143 -12.17 -4.19 15.48
C ASP A 143 -13.16 -5.35 15.51
N ALA A 144 -14.45 -5.08 15.73
CA ALA A 144 -15.48 -6.12 15.72
C ALA A 144 -15.58 -6.82 14.34
N ALA A 145 -15.53 -6.03 13.26
CA ALA A 145 -15.59 -6.57 11.89
C ALA A 145 -14.31 -7.36 11.56
N ALA A 146 -13.14 -6.89 12.04
CA ALA A 146 -11.87 -7.59 11.87
C ALA A 146 -11.88 -8.96 12.57
N LEU A 147 -12.39 -9.05 13.81
CA LEU A 147 -12.53 -10.31 14.55
C LEU A 147 -13.55 -11.25 13.90
N GLU A 148 -14.67 -10.73 13.41
CA GLU A 148 -15.67 -11.53 12.69
C GLU A 148 -15.04 -12.12 11.41
N LEU A 149 -14.33 -11.31 10.63
CA LEU A 149 -13.63 -11.78 9.42
C LEU A 149 -12.57 -12.82 9.77
N ALA A 150 -11.74 -12.57 10.79
CA ALA A 150 -10.72 -13.49 11.26
C ALA A 150 -11.29 -14.85 11.68
N SER A 151 -12.51 -14.87 12.28
CA SER A 151 -13.18 -16.11 12.69
C SER A 151 -13.60 -17.00 11.51
N LYS A 152 -13.78 -16.40 10.32
CA LYS A 152 -14.16 -17.11 9.09
C LYS A 152 -12.98 -17.75 8.36
N LEU A 153 -11.73 -17.44 8.76
CA LEU A 153 -10.52 -17.96 8.15
C LEU A 153 -10.28 -19.42 8.58
N LYS A 154 -10.67 -20.37 7.74
CA LYS A 154 -10.63 -21.82 8.05
C LYS A 154 -9.33 -22.50 7.64
N ARG A 155 -8.55 -21.92 6.73
CA ARG A 155 -7.32 -22.54 6.22
C ARG A 155 -6.15 -22.37 7.18
N VAL A 156 -5.27 -23.37 7.25
CA VAL A 156 -4.08 -23.37 8.13
C VAL A 156 -3.21 -22.13 7.88
N LYS A 157 -2.95 -21.79 6.62
CA LYS A 157 -2.15 -20.59 6.25
C LYS A 157 -2.78 -19.26 6.75
N ASN A 158 -4.09 -19.21 6.96
CA ASN A 158 -4.78 -18.00 7.36
C ASN A 158 -4.99 -17.92 8.89
N ARG A 159 -4.71 -19.01 9.61
CA ARG A 159 -4.77 -19.03 11.08
C ARG A 159 -3.80 -18.02 11.69
N ASP A 160 -2.62 -17.89 11.10
CA ASP A 160 -1.60 -16.96 11.57
C ASP A 160 -2.08 -15.52 11.46
N ASN A 161 -2.72 -15.14 10.35
CA ASN A 161 -3.31 -13.82 10.19
C ASN A 161 -4.47 -13.58 11.19
N ALA A 162 -5.27 -14.61 11.48
CA ALA A 162 -6.34 -14.53 12.48
C ALA A 162 -5.80 -14.38 13.90
N ILE A 163 -4.70 -15.06 14.23
CA ILE A 163 -4.01 -14.93 15.52
C ILE A 163 -3.51 -13.49 15.67
N PHE A 164 -2.74 -13.00 14.68
CA PHE A 164 -2.22 -11.63 14.71
C PHE A 164 -3.34 -10.60 14.83
N CYS A 165 -4.44 -10.75 14.08
CA CYS A 165 -5.60 -9.86 14.15
C CYS A 165 -6.15 -9.77 15.57
N ARG A 166 -6.33 -10.90 16.26
CA ARG A 166 -6.81 -10.92 17.67
C ARG A 166 -5.85 -10.20 18.59
N LEU A 167 -4.55 -10.53 18.52
CA LEU A 167 -3.52 -9.87 19.34
C LEU A 167 -3.51 -8.35 19.13
N ALA A 168 -3.66 -7.89 17.87
CA ALA A 168 -3.70 -6.47 17.55
C ALA A 168 -4.97 -5.78 18.07
N VAL A 169 -6.12 -6.45 18.04
CA VAL A 169 -7.39 -5.94 18.59
C VAL A 169 -7.36 -5.91 20.12
N ASP A 170 -6.87 -7.01 20.73
CA ASP A 170 -6.76 -7.12 22.20
C ASP A 170 -5.64 -6.24 22.77
N ARG A 171 -4.85 -5.57 21.90
CA ARG A 171 -3.68 -4.75 22.23
C ARG A 171 -2.63 -5.51 23.05
N ASP A 172 -2.50 -6.81 22.79
CA ASP A 172 -1.57 -7.70 23.48
C ASP A 172 -0.14 -7.54 22.91
N VAL A 173 0.59 -6.57 23.45
CA VAL A 173 1.95 -6.23 23.03
C VAL A 173 2.91 -7.42 23.16
N ASP A 174 2.81 -8.17 24.24
CA ASP A 174 3.69 -9.33 24.48
C ASP A 174 3.35 -10.49 23.53
N GLY A 175 2.07 -10.74 23.31
CA GLY A 175 1.60 -11.71 22.32
C GLY A 175 2.03 -11.35 20.91
N ILE A 176 1.93 -10.07 20.50
CA ILE A 176 2.39 -9.58 19.20
C ILE A 176 3.89 -9.78 19.05
N ARG A 177 4.70 -9.41 20.09
CA ARG A 177 6.15 -9.63 20.09
C ARG A 177 6.49 -11.09 19.86
N GLN A 178 5.92 -11.99 20.68
CA GLN A 178 6.15 -13.43 20.57
C GLN A 178 5.70 -13.98 19.22
N TYR A 179 4.60 -13.49 18.68
CA TYR A 179 4.11 -13.87 17.36
C TYR A 179 5.14 -13.52 16.27
N ILE A 180 5.64 -12.28 16.26
CA ILE A 180 6.60 -11.80 15.26
C ILE A 180 7.95 -12.52 15.41
N GLU A 181 8.44 -12.75 16.64
CA GLU A 181 9.71 -13.44 16.90
C GLU A 181 9.66 -14.93 16.55
N LYS A 182 8.51 -15.57 16.64
CA LYS A 182 8.30 -16.97 16.24
C LYS A 182 8.03 -17.13 14.74
N TYR A 183 7.61 -16.09 14.10
CA TYR A 183 7.40 -16.10 12.67
C TYR A 183 8.76 -16.21 12.02
N GLU A 184 9.20 -17.44 11.69
CA GLU A 184 10.27 -17.62 10.72
C GLU A 184 9.76 -17.04 9.42
N ILE A 185 10.14 -15.79 9.19
CA ILE A 185 9.69 -15.02 8.08
C ILE A 185 10.44 -15.57 6.88
N GLY A 186 9.88 -16.62 6.33
CA GLY A 186 10.28 -17.15 5.06
C GLY A 186 10.22 -16.04 4.02
N ALA A 187 11.11 -16.07 3.04
CA ALA A 187 11.06 -15.16 1.90
C ALA A 187 9.61 -15.05 1.40
N PRO A 188 9.11 -13.85 1.11
CA PRO A 188 7.73 -13.67 0.68
C PRO A 188 7.44 -14.58 -0.50
N ALA A 189 6.45 -15.44 -0.34
CA ALA A 189 6.00 -16.30 -1.41
C ALA A 189 5.46 -15.42 -2.54
N GLY A 190 6.12 -15.43 -3.69
CA GLY A 190 5.57 -14.94 -4.92
C GLY A 190 6.15 -13.67 -5.49
N GLY A 191 7.40 -13.71 -5.97
CA GLY A 191 7.81 -12.99 -7.19
C GLY A 191 7.74 -11.46 -7.22
N TYR A 192 7.43 -10.80 -6.11
CA TYR A 192 7.48 -9.34 -6.03
C TYR A 192 8.88 -8.91 -5.63
N LEU A 193 9.66 -8.43 -6.60
CA LEU A 193 11.02 -7.91 -6.41
C LEU A 193 11.14 -6.95 -5.22
N VAL A 194 10.11 -6.12 -5.00
CA VAL A 194 10.09 -5.13 -3.91
C VAL A 194 10.12 -5.77 -2.52
N ALA A 195 9.46 -6.91 -2.33
CA ALA A 195 9.46 -7.61 -1.05
C ALA A 195 10.84 -8.22 -0.74
N GLU A 196 11.63 -8.53 -1.77
CA GLU A 196 13.01 -9.03 -1.61
C GLU A 196 13.99 -7.91 -1.21
N TRP A 197 13.65 -6.65 -1.46
CA TRP A 197 14.50 -5.51 -1.14
C TRP A 197 14.38 -5.05 0.31
N ILE A 198 13.24 -5.32 0.95
CA ILE A 198 13.01 -4.87 2.33
C ILE A 198 13.29 -6.02 3.29
N PRO A 199 14.29 -5.87 4.18
CA PRO A 199 14.60 -6.87 5.16
C PRO A 199 13.37 -7.19 6.01
N GLU A 200 13.08 -8.48 6.19
CA GLU A 200 11.97 -8.93 7.01
C GLU A 200 10.66 -8.18 6.70
N TYR A 201 10.30 -8.14 5.40
CA TYR A 201 9.12 -7.43 4.88
C TYR A 201 7.87 -7.66 5.73
N SER A 202 7.55 -8.93 6.02
CA SER A 202 6.32 -9.26 6.76
C SER A 202 6.35 -8.73 8.18
N ALA A 203 7.47 -8.86 8.91
CA ALA A 203 7.60 -8.33 10.26
C ALA A 203 7.58 -6.81 10.27
N THR A 204 8.30 -6.18 9.33
CA THR A 204 8.28 -4.72 9.17
C THR A 204 6.85 -4.22 8.92
N TYR A 205 6.08 -4.91 8.07
CA TYR A 205 4.69 -4.57 7.80
C TYR A 205 3.80 -4.65 9.04
N LEU A 206 3.86 -5.78 9.75
CA LEU A 206 3.06 -6.00 10.96
C LEU A 206 3.40 -4.99 12.06
N LEU A 207 4.70 -4.71 12.27
CA LEU A 207 5.14 -3.71 13.24
C LEU A 207 4.68 -2.29 12.87
N LYS A 208 4.73 -1.92 11.58
CA LYS A 208 4.18 -0.64 11.13
C LYS A 208 2.67 -0.55 11.31
N LEU A 209 1.94 -1.63 11.09
CA LEU A 209 0.50 -1.67 11.28
C LEU A 209 0.10 -1.49 12.75
N VAL A 210 0.78 -2.18 13.67
CA VAL A 210 0.49 -2.04 15.10
C VAL A 210 0.96 -0.69 15.65
N ALA A 211 2.08 -0.16 15.17
CA ALA A 211 2.51 1.19 15.49
C ALA A 211 1.49 2.26 15.02
N PHE A 212 0.91 2.09 13.84
CA PHE A 212 -0.19 2.94 13.36
C PHE A 212 -1.41 2.91 14.30
N ARG A 213 -1.68 1.77 14.92
CA ARG A 213 -2.73 1.60 15.94
C ARG A 213 -2.33 2.12 17.33
N GLY A 214 -1.16 2.75 17.45
CA GLY A 214 -0.65 3.29 18.71
C GLY A 214 -0.16 2.23 19.68
N LEU A 215 0.36 1.10 19.17
CA LEU A 215 1.03 0.07 19.95
C LEU A 215 2.54 0.16 19.71
N ASP A 216 3.29 0.26 20.77
CA ASP A 216 4.75 0.21 20.74
C ASP A 216 5.21 -1.21 21.05
N VAL A 217 5.69 -1.90 20.02
CA VAL A 217 6.11 -3.30 20.09
C VAL A 217 7.59 -3.40 19.72
N GLU A 218 8.43 -3.61 20.72
CA GLU A 218 9.84 -3.87 20.50
C GLU A 218 10.10 -5.35 20.23
N VAL A 219 10.79 -5.65 19.12
CA VAL A 219 11.18 -7.00 18.71
C VAL A 219 12.70 -7.09 18.63
N SER A 220 13.26 -8.13 19.23
CA SER A 220 14.70 -8.37 19.25
C SER A 220 15.15 -9.16 18.01
N SER A 221 15.18 -8.52 16.84
CA SER A 221 15.70 -9.12 15.62
C SER A 221 16.81 -8.26 15.02
N SER A 222 17.95 -8.88 14.72
CA SER A 222 19.06 -8.24 14.01
C SER A 222 18.80 -8.08 12.50
N HIS A 223 17.71 -8.64 11.99
CA HIS A 223 17.37 -8.61 10.58
C HIS A 223 16.38 -7.48 10.23
N LEU A 224 15.75 -6.88 11.24
CA LEU A 224 14.85 -5.74 11.04
C LEU A 224 15.64 -4.44 10.81
N ASP A 225 15.21 -3.66 9.84
CA ASP A 225 15.74 -2.32 9.65
C ASP A 225 15.03 -1.34 10.59
N ARG A 226 15.66 -1.06 11.73
CA ARG A 226 15.11 -0.17 12.76
C ARG A 226 14.88 1.25 12.25
N ASN A 227 15.63 1.69 11.24
CA ASN A 227 15.41 3.01 10.65
C ASN A 227 14.09 3.06 9.88
N LEU A 228 13.65 1.96 9.26
CA LEU A 228 12.31 1.87 8.65
C LEU A 228 11.21 1.85 9.72
N LEU A 229 11.43 1.16 10.83
CA LEU A 229 10.43 1.04 11.89
C LEU A 229 10.22 2.36 12.63
N ASN A 230 11.29 3.06 12.95
CA ASN A 230 11.27 4.25 13.80
C ASN A 230 11.02 5.57 13.04
N MET A 231 10.61 5.50 11.78
CA MET A 231 10.29 6.71 11.03
C MET A 231 9.04 7.41 11.59
N ALA A 232 9.21 8.69 11.90
CA ALA A 232 8.11 9.58 12.25
C ALA A 232 7.49 10.22 11.00
N PRO A 233 6.25 10.72 11.02
CA PRO A 233 5.68 11.48 9.92
C PRO A 233 6.53 12.71 9.58
N LEU A 234 6.42 13.20 8.36
CA LEU A 234 6.98 14.51 7.99
C LEU A 234 6.14 15.64 8.62
N GLU A 235 6.75 16.78 8.86
CA GLU A 235 6.02 17.98 9.33
C GLU A 235 4.94 18.40 8.31
N SER A 236 5.22 18.20 7.02
CA SER A 236 4.26 18.44 5.95
C SER A 236 4.54 17.53 4.76
N TYR A 237 3.50 17.21 4.00
CA TYR A 237 3.58 16.48 2.73
C TYR A 237 3.12 17.37 1.58
N SER A 238 3.82 17.31 0.47
CA SER A 238 3.46 18.06 -0.73
C SER A 238 2.81 17.17 -1.78
N LEU A 239 1.77 17.69 -2.45
CA LEU A 239 1.14 17.01 -3.58
C LEU A 239 1.93 17.35 -4.86
N LYS A 240 2.59 16.35 -5.43
CA LYS A 240 3.47 16.51 -6.58
C LYS A 240 2.72 16.86 -7.87
N TYR A 241 1.51 16.34 -8.02
CA TYR A 241 0.68 16.54 -9.21
C TYR A 241 -0.52 17.40 -8.88
N ASN A 242 -0.81 18.37 -9.75
CA ASN A 242 -1.92 19.27 -9.54
C ASN A 242 -3.27 18.54 -9.47
N PHE A 243 -3.45 17.50 -10.27
CA PHE A 243 -4.68 16.69 -10.27
C PHE A 243 -4.90 15.90 -8.96
N LEU A 244 -3.87 15.68 -8.15
CA LEU A 244 -4.05 15.11 -6.79
C LEU A 244 -4.75 16.08 -5.85
N ARG A 245 -4.69 17.38 -6.15
CA ARG A 245 -5.36 18.45 -5.38
C ARG A 245 -6.74 18.78 -5.93
N THR A 246 -6.85 18.86 -7.26
CA THR A 246 -8.06 19.34 -7.94
C THR A 246 -8.98 18.22 -8.44
N GLY A 247 -8.54 16.97 -8.34
CA GLY A 247 -9.14 15.83 -9.04
C GLY A 247 -8.75 15.79 -10.51
N LEU A 248 -9.01 14.66 -11.14
CA LEU A 248 -8.85 14.50 -12.58
C LEU A 248 -9.97 15.23 -13.33
N PRO A 249 -9.70 15.77 -14.52
CA PRO A 249 -10.74 16.34 -15.38
C PRO A 249 -11.87 15.32 -15.60
N GLN A 250 -13.10 15.80 -15.60
CA GLN A 250 -14.23 14.93 -15.94
C GLN A 250 -14.08 14.41 -17.37
N ARG A 251 -14.40 13.13 -17.58
CA ARG A 251 -14.50 12.62 -18.95
C ARG A 251 -15.51 13.45 -19.72
N GLU A 252 -15.15 13.91 -20.90
CA GLU A 252 -16.17 14.46 -21.81
C GLU A 252 -17.24 13.39 -22.00
N LYS A 253 -18.48 13.75 -21.67
CA LYS A 253 -19.61 12.87 -21.90
C LYS A 253 -19.66 12.55 -23.40
N SER A 254 -19.76 11.27 -23.74
CA SER A 254 -19.95 10.88 -25.14
C SER A 254 -21.15 11.64 -25.73
N ILE A 255 -21.13 11.87 -27.03
CA ILE A 255 -22.27 12.50 -27.73
C ILE A 255 -23.59 11.79 -27.37
N ILE A 256 -23.57 10.48 -27.22
CA ILE A 256 -24.73 9.68 -26.76
C ILE A 256 -25.10 10.01 -25.30
N GLY A 257 -24.14 10.24 -24.43
CA GLY A 257 -24.39 10.66 -23.05
C GLY A 257 -24.98 12.06 -22.95
N LYS A 258 -24.48 12.99 -23.77
CA LYS A 258 -25.04 14.36 -23.91
C LYS A 258 -26.46 14.34 -24.49
N LEU A 259 -26.71 13.45 -25.48
CA LEU A 259 -28.03 13.24 -26.06
C LEU A 259 -29.02 12.61 -25.08
N LYS A 260 -28.62 11.64 -24.29
CA LYS A 260 -29.47 11.03 -23.24
C LYS A 260 -29.90 12.04 -22.19
N GLU A 261 -28.96 12.87 -21.71
CA GLU A 261 -29.29 13.97 -20.78
C GLU A 261 -30.24 15.00 -21.40
N PHE A 262 -30.03 15.36 -22.68
CA PHE A 262 -30.90 16.27 -23.38
C PHE A 262 -32.31 15.72 -23.61
N LEU A 263 -32.42 14.40 -23.81
CA LEU A 263 -33.69 13.70 -24.02
C LEU A 263 -34.35 13.22 -22.72
N GLY A 264 -33.71 13.45 -21.55
CA GLY A 264 -34.27 13.03 -20.26
C GLY A 264 -34.29 11.50 -20.06
N TRP A 265 -33.37 10.79 -20.70
CA TRP A 265 -33.28 9.31 -20.67
C TRP A 265 -32.15 8.82 -19.77
#